data_5a05e91220d33a3f778666099562f7c6
#
_entry.id   5a05e91220d33a3f778666099562f7c6
#
_cell.length_a   1.000
_cell.length_b   1.000
_cell.length_c   1.000
_cell.angle_alpha   90.00
_cell.angle_beta   90.00
_cell.angle_gamma   90.00
#
_symmetry.space_group_name_H-M   'P 1'
#
loop_
_entity.id
_entity.type
_entity.pdbx_description
1 polymer ?
#
loop_
_entity_poly.entity_id
_entity_poly.type
_entity_poly.pdbx_seq_one_letter_code
_entity_poly.pdbx_strand_id
1 'polypeptide(L)'
;MAIKVYGTNLCPETLHALSVFTQHHYMPDFVNITGSIHLLKEFMALRDTLDDYAGARSRHSVGVPLFQLEDGSYTTSAKKAFASVGIDAELSYTNG
;
A
#
# COMPACT_ATOMS: atom_id res chain seq x y z
N MET A 1 -15.63 1.49 5.51
CA MET A 1 -14.61 2.14 4.66
C MET A 1 -13.67 1.08 4.12
N ALA A 2 -13.45 1.08 2.82
CA ALA A 2 -12.58 0.06 2.22
C ALA A 2 -11.10 0.35 2.52
N ILE A 3 -10.26 -0.68 2.45
CA ILE A 3 -8.81 -0.51 2.52
C ILE A 3 -8.38 0.42 1.39
N LYS A 4 -7.57 1.43 1.71
CA LYS A 4 -6.90 2.25 0.69
C LYS A 4 -5.53 1.67 0.38
N VAL A 5 -5.22 1.56 -0.90
CA VAL A 5 -3.90 1.12 -1.35
C VAL A 5 -3.23 2.32 -2.02
N TYR A 6 -2.25 2.90 -1.34
CA TYR A 6 -1.41 3.97 -1.91
C TYR A 6 -0.29 3.30 -2.70
N GLY A 7 -0.28 3.49 -4.00
CA GLY A 7 0.71 2.86 -4.83
C GLY A 7 0.71 3.44 -6.23
N THR A 8 1.26 2.70 -7.16
CA THR A 8 1.35 3.14 -8.56
C THR A 8 1.26 1.93 -9.49
N ASN A 9 0.67 2.14 -10.66
CA ASN A 9 0.63 1.14 -11.72
C ASN A 9 2.03 0.82 -12.28
N LEU A 10 3.04 1.61 -11.92
CA LEU A 10 4.43 1.36 -12.30
C LEU A 10 5.13 0.38 -11.37
N CYS A 11 4.53 0.06 -10.23
CA CYS A 11 5.12 -0.83 -9.23
C CYS A 11 4.48 -2.23 -9.33
N PRO A 12 5.25 -3.27 -9.66
CA PRO A 12 4.70 -4.63 -9.77
C PRO A 12 4.08 -5.13 -8.46
N GLU A 13 4.64 -4.74 -7.32
CA GLU A 13 4.13 -5.14 -6.02
C GLU A 13 2.75 -4.53 -5.75
N THR A 14 2.55 -3.25 -6.14
CA THR A 14 1.24 -2.61 -6.04
C THR A 14 0.21 -3.36 -6.88
N LEU A 15 0.55 -3.68 -8.13
CA LEU A 15 -0.36 -4.39 -9.04
C LEU A 15 -0.68 -5.79 -8.50
N HIS A 16 0.31 -6.46 -7.94
CA HIS A 16 0.11 -7.79 -7.36
C HIS A 16 -0.84 -7.71 -6.16
N ALA A 17 -0.66 -6.73 -5.28
CA ALA A 17 -1.55 -6.55 -4.14
C ALA A 17 -3.00 -6.31 -4.59
N LEU A 18 -3.20 -5.45 -5.57
CA LEU A 18 -4.53 -5.19 -6.12
C LEU A 18 -5.14 -6.46 -6.71
N SER A 19 -4.33 -7.26 -7.40
CA SER A 19 -4.77 -8.52 -7.98
C SER A 19 -5.23 -9.51 -6.91
N VAL A 20 -4.51 -9.62 -5.80
CA VAL A 20 -4.88 -10.51 -4.70
C VAL A 20 -6.22 -10.10 -4.12
N PHE A 21 -6.43 -8.80 -3.85
CA PHE A 21 -7.72 -8.33 -3.35
C PHE A 21 -8.85 -8.69 -4.32
N THR A 22 -8.63 -8.45 -5.62
CA THR A 22 -9.65 -8.72 -6.64
C THR A 22 -9.98 -10.21 -6.72
N GLN A 23 -8.98 -11.09 -6.64
CA GLN A 23 -9.17 -12.53 -6.67
C GLN A 23 -10.02 -13.02 -5.49
N HIS A 24 -9.98 -12.29 -4.39
CA HIS A 24 -10.76 -12.61 -3.19
C HIS A 24 -12.04 -11.77 -3.09
N HIS A 25 -12.46 -11.17 -4.20
CA HIS A 25 -13.70 -10.38 -4.29
C HIS A 25 -13.73 -9.18 -3.34
N TYR A 26 -12.56 -8.62 -3.04
CA TYR A 26 -12.45 -7.40 -2.25
C TYR A 26 -12.08 -6.23 -3.16
N MET A 27 -12.83 -5.13 -3.06
CA MET A 27 -12.61 -3.94 -3.88
C MET A 27 -11.91 -2.86 -3.05
N PRO A 28 -10.56 -2.78 -3.09
CA PRO A 28 -9.86 -1.72 -2.38
C PRO A 28 -10.01 -0.38 -3.10
N ASP A 29 -9.74 0.69 -2.37
CA ASP A 29 -9.71 2.03 -2.92
C ASP A 29 -8.26 2.33 -3.33
N PHE A 30 -7.99 2.27 -4.62
CA PHE A 30 -6.64 2.47 -5.14
C PHE A 30 -6.33 3.96 -5.28
N VAL A 31 -5.32 4.42 -4.57
CA VAL A 31 -4.81 5.79 -4.65
C VAL A 31 -3.52 5.76 -5.48
N ASN A 32 -3.63 6.11 -6.76
CA ASN A 32 -2.48 6.10 -7.65
C ASN A 32 -1.66 7.38 -7.46
N ILE A 33 -0.52 7.26 -6.76
CA ILE A 33 0.30 8.42 -6.41
C ILE A 33 1.00 9.06 -7.61
N THR A 34 1.03 8.38 -8.76
CA THR A 34 1.58 8.93 -9.99
C THR A 34 0.50 9.52 -10.90
N GLY A 35 -0.77 9.44 -10.49
CA GLY A 35 -1.88 9.97 -11.28
C GLY A 35 -2.15 11.45 -11.05
N SER A 36 -1.63 12.03 -9.95
CA SER A 36 -1.90 13.43 -9.61
C SER A 36 -0.87 13.90 -8.59
N ILE A 37 -0.49 15.18 -8.72
CA ILE A 37 0.46 15.78 -7.77
C ILE A 37 -0.13 15.85 -6.36
N HIS A 38 -1.44 16.00 -6.24
CA HIS A 38 -2.14 16.00 -4.95
C HIS A 38 -1.98 14.65 -4.25
N LEU A 39 -2.19 13.56 -4.98
CA LEU A 39 -2.09 12.21 -4.43
C LEU A 39 -0.65 11.89 -4.05
N LEU A 40 0.31 12.34 -4.86
CA LEU A 40 1.72 12.16 -4.54
C LEU A 40 2.10 12.89 -3.25
N LYS A 41 1.66 14.14 -3.09
CA LYS A 41 1.94 14.91 -1.88
C LYS A 41 1.31 14.28 -0.65
N GLU A 42 0.09 13.77 -0.77
CA GLU A 42 -0.59 13.08 0.32
C GLU A 42 0.23 11.87 0.78
N PHE A 43 0.70 11.06 -0.17
CA PHE A 43 1.54 9.91 0.15
C PHE A 43 2.86 10.34 0.78
N MET A 44 3.52 11.37 0.26
CA MET A 44 4.80 11.85 0.80
C MET A 44 4.66 12.33 2.23
N ALA A 45 3.56 12.99 2.57
CA ALA A 45 3.31 13.42 3.93
C ALA A 45 3.20 12.21 4.88
N LEU A 46 2.53 11.15 4.45
CA LEU A 46 2.44 9.91 5.23
C LEU A 46 3.81 9.25 5.35
N ARG A 47 4.54 9.15 4.24
CA ARG A 47 5.88 8.54 4.21
C ARG A 47 6.85 9.24 5.17
N ASP A 48 6.75 10.57 5.27
CA ASP A 48 7.66 11.36 6.07
C ASP A 48 7.34 11.29 7.57
N THR A 49 6.14 10.87 7.94
CA THR A 49 5.70 10.90 9.34
C THR A 49 5.44 9.52 9.97
N LEU A 50 5.15 8.49 9.17
CA LEU A 50 4.88 7.16 9.69
C LEU A 50 6.16 6.45 10.11
N ASP A 51 6.17 5.85 11.29
CA ASP A 51 7.33 5.12 11.81
C ASP A 51 7.71 3.94 10.91
N ASP A 52 6.73 3.30 10.29
CA ASP A 52 6.96 2.16 9.38
C ASP A 52 7.93 2.51 8.25
N TYR A 53 8.08 3.79 7.92
CA TYR A 53 8.91 4.24 6.82
C TYR A 53 10.33 4.65 7.23
N ALA A 54 10.71 4.51 8.49
CA ALA A 54 12.05 4.91 8.92
C ALA A 54 13.13 4.21 8.08
N GLY A 55 13.00 2.90 7.84
CA GLY A 55 13.94 2.15 7.02
C GLY A 55 13.91 2.55 5.55
N ALA A 56 12.72 2.76 5.00
CA ALA A 56 12.56 3.18 3.61
C ALA A 56 13.18 4.55 3.38
N ARG A 57 12.98 5.49 4.31
CA ARG A 57 13.58 6.82 4.22
C ARG A 57 15.09 6.75 4.20
N SER A 58 15.67 5.93 5.06
CA SER A 58 17.15 5.83 5.12
C SER A 58 17.73 5.14 3.87
N ARG A 59 16.96 4.31 3.19
CA ARG A 59 17.40 3.64 1.95
C ARG A 59 17.00 4.41 0.70
N HIS A 60 16.35 5.57 0.85
CA HIS A 60 15.80 6.34 -0.28
C HIS A 60 14.82 5.55 -1.13
N SER A 61 14.13 4.61 -0.50
CA SER A 61 13.09 3.81 -1.14
C SER A 61 11.78 4.57 -1.21
N VAL A 62 11.00 4.37 -2.25
CA VAL A 62 9.67 5.00 -2.37
C VAL A 62 8.73 4.45 -1.31
N GLY A 63 8.74 3.15 -1.10
CA GLY A 63 7.97 2.54 -0.03
C GLY A 63 6.51 2.28 -0.37
N VAL A 64 6.19 1.98 -1.62
CA VAL A 64 4.84 1.55 -2.00
C VAL A 64 4.81 0.03 -2.18
N PRO A 65 3.67 -0.61 -1.97
CA PRO A 65 2.38 -0.03 -1.58
C PRO A 65 2.28 0.25 -0.07
N LEU A 66 1.50 1.27 0.27
CA LEU A 66 1.09 1.56 1.65
C LEU A 66 -0.41 1.28 1.76
N PHE A 67 -0.83 0.63 2.84
CA PHE A 67 -2.22 0.28 3.05
C PHE A 67 -2.79 1.06 4.23
N GLN A 68 -3.94 1.69 4.05
CA GLN A 68 -4.74 2.18 5.16
C GLN A 68 -5.88 1.20 5.39
N LEU A 69 -5.88 0.55 6.54
CA LEU A 69 -6.86 -0.48 6.87
C LEU A 69 -8.24 0.12 7.13
N GLU A 70 -9.25 -0.73 7.20
CA GLU A 70 -10.63 -0.27 7.40
C GLU A 70 -10.82 0.47 8.73
N ASP A 71 -9.98 0.18 9.72
CA ASP A 71 -10.01 0.88 11.02
C ASP A 71 -9.25 2.20 11.03
N GLY A 72 -8.66 2.59 9.90
CA GLY A 72 -7.91 3.83 9.76
C GLY A 72 -6.42 3.73 10.02
N SER A 73 -5.94 2.60 10.52
CA SER A 73 -4.50 2.42 10.76
C SER A 73 -3.76 2.15 9.45
N TYR A 74 -2.43 2.33 9.48
CA TYR A 74 -1.58 2.16 8.29
C TYR A 74 -0.61 1.01 8.47
N THR A 75 -0.28 0.34 7.38
CA THR A 75 0.76 -0.70 7.37
C THR A 75 1.40 -0.77 5.99
N THR A 76 2.69 -1.09 5.96
CA THR A 76 3.39 -1.42 4.71
C THR A 76 3.36 -2.92 4.44
N SER A 77 2.81 -3.71 5.36
CA SER A 77 2.73 -5.17 5.23
C SER A 77 1.49 -5.57 4.46
N ALA A 78 1.67 -6.09 3.26
CA ALA A 78 0.57 -6.64 2.46
C ALA A 78 -0.12 -7.79 3.20
N LYS A 79 0.67 -8.65 3.85
CA LYS A 79 0.12 -9.77 4.61
C LYS A 79 -0.84 -9.30 5.70
N LYS A 80 -0.48 -8.24 6.43
CA LYS A 80 -1.36 -7.68 7.46
C LYS A 80 -2.62 -7.08 6.85
N ALA A 81 -2.48 -6.37 5.73
CA ALA A 81 -3.61 -5.78 5.05
C ALA A 81 -4.59 -6.86 4.57
N PHE A 82 -4.08 -7.91 3.96
CA PHE A 82 -4.91 -9.04 3.52
C PHE A 82 -5.62 -9.69 4.71
N ALA A 83 -4.86 -9.98 5.77
CA ALA A 83 -5.41 -10.64 6.96
C ALA A 83 -6.52 -9.81 7.60
N SER A 84 -6.45 -8.50 7.55
CA SER A 84 -7.43 -7.61 8.16
C SER A 84 -8.83 -7.77 7.55
N VAL A 85 -8.92 -8.32 6.33
CA VAL A 85 -10.21 -8.59 5.67
C VAL A 85 -10.39 -10.07 5.37
N GLY A 86 -9.69 -10.93 6.12
CA GLY A 86 -9.89 -12.37 6.04
C GLY A 86 -9.21 -13.08 4.89
N ILE A 87 -8.21 -12.44 4.25
CA ILE A 87 -7.47 -13.03 3.14
C ILE A 87 -6.15 -13.58 3.66
N ASP A 88 -5.92 -14.88 3.45
CA ASP A 88 -4.67 -15.54 3.81
C ASP A 88 -3.77 -15.57 2.58
N ALA A 89 -2.97 -14.54 2.42
CA ALA A 89 -2.06 -14.41 1.29
C ALA A 89 -0.89 -13.50 1.67
N GLU A 90 0.17 -13.56 0.87
CA GLU A 90 1.29 -12.62 0.99
C GLU A 90 1.91 -12.43 -0.39
N LEU A 91 2.64 -11.34 -0.56
CA LEU A 91 3.33 -11.08 -1.83
C LEU A 91 4.57 -11.98 -1.92
N SER A 92 4.80 -12.53 -3.09
CA SER A 92 5.89 -13.48 -3.33
C SER A 92 7.26 -12.80 -3.48
N TYR A 93 7.29 -11.49 -3.58
CA TYR A 93 8.53 -10.72 -3.69
C TYR A 93 8.40 -9.40 -2.97
N THR A 94 9.52 -8.83 -2.57
CA THR A 94 9.55 -7.50 -1.99
C THR A 94 10.26 -6.56 -2.95
N ASN A 95 9.78 -5.33 -3.00
CA ASN A 95 10.27 -4.36 -3.96
C ASN A 95 10.48 -3.04 -3.23
N GLY A 96 11.65 -2.90 -2.72
CA GLY A 96 12.14 -1.73 -2.02
C GLY A 96 11.19 -0.58 -1.78
#